data_2fb4a265b865f824d001f617267a4d0f
#
_entry.id   2fb4a265b865f824d001f617267a4d0f
#
_cell.length_a   1.000
_cell.length_b   1.000
_cell.length_c   1.000
_cell.angle_alpha   90.00
_cell.angle_beta   90.00
_cell.angle_gamma   90.00
#
_symmetry.space_group_name_H-M   'P 1'
#
loop_
_entity.id
_entity.type
_entity.pdbx_description
1 polymer ?
#
loop_
_entity_poly.entity_id
_entity_poly.type
_entity_poly.pdbx_seq_one_letter_code
_entity_poly.pdbx_strand_id
1 'polypeptide(L)'
;QAVADREGRWIKEVRKESHSAKESCQRPVFSQLLADIRAGKIEGIVTWSPDRLSRNAGDLGSLVDLMDQGKLYQIRVYGQTFTNSPNDKFLLMILCSQAKLENDNKGINVKRGLRAKAAMGYQPGFTPLGYLNEMTGIKGEKKVFLDPIRAPIIKEMFELVASHGASGRMLLRWLNDKQDFTTRSGKQITLS
;
A
#
# COMPACT_ATOMS: atom_id res chain seq x y z
N GLN A 1 -15.20 -15.32 -0.89
CA GLN A 1 -16.56 -15.81 -1.05
C GLN A 1 -16.73 -16.50 -2.41
N ALA A 2 -16.48 -15.84 -3.55
CA ALA A 2 -16.63 -16.40 -4.89
C ALA A 2 -15.90 -17.75 -5.16
N VAL A 3 -14.76 -18.02 -4.48
CA VAL A 3 -14.02 -19.29 -4.59
C VAL A 3 -14.73 -20.40 -3.81
N ALA A 4 -15.30 -20.08 -2.66
CA ALA A 4 -16.00 -21.05 -1.82
C ALA A 4 -17.41 -21.36 -2.35
N ASP A 5 -18.11 -20.35 -2.88
CA ASP A 5 -19.45 -20.51 -3.46
C ASP A 5 -19.43 -21.40 -4.71
N ARG A 6 -18.35 -21.32 -5.52
CA ARG A 6 -18.16 -22.22 -6.68
C ARG A 6 -17.98 -23.69 -6.31
N GLU A 7 -17.49 -23.97 -5.11
CA GLU A 7 -17.14 -25.33 -4.69
C GLU A 7 -18.12 -25.90 -3.65
N GLY A 8 -19.22 -25.20 -3.37
CA GLY A 8 -20.28 -25.68 -2.45
C GLY A 8 -19.80 -25.86 -1.00
N ARG A 9 -18.80 -25.06 -0.55
CA ARG A 9 -18.20 -25.22 0.77
C ARG A 9 -18.59 -24.11 1.73
N TRP A 10 -18.73 -24.49 2.98
CA TRP A 10 -19.04 -23.56 4.06
C TRP A 10 -17.81 -22.76 4.48
N ILE A 11 -17.90 -21.42 4.38
CA ILE A 11 -16.97 -20.49 5.01
C ILE A 11 -17.48 -20.19 6.40
N LYS A 12 -16.73 -20.60 7.43
CA LYS A 12 -17.07 -20.34 8.82
C LYS A 12 -16.96 -18.86 9.17
N GLU A 13 -15.93 -18.20 8.66
CA GLU A 13 -15.63 -16.80 8.98
C GLU A 13 -14.83 -16.14 7.86
N VAL A 14 -15.07 -14.85 7.61
CA VAL A 14 -14.26 -14.01 6.69
C VAL A 14 -13.47 -13.01 7.52
N ARG A 15 -12.14 -13.09 7.46
CA ARG A 15 -11.22 -12.17 8.13
C ARG A 15 -10.63 -11.19 7.13
N LYS A 16 -10.62 -9.91 7.50
CA LYS A 16 -10.01 -8.84 6.69
C LYS A 16 -8.81 -8.27 7.43
N GLU A 17 -7.66 -8.29 6.77
CA GLU A 17 -6.43 -7.69 7.27
C GLU A 17 -6.11 -6.43 6.47
N SER A 18 -5.96 -5.31 7.15
CA SER A 18 -5.59 -4.02 6.55
C SER A 18 -4.08 -3.77 6.56
N HIS A 19 -3.33 -4.49 7.40
CA HIS A 19 -1.90 -4.31 7.52
C HIS A 19 -1.13 -5.03 6.41
N SER A 20 0.04 -4.48 6.08
CA SER A 20 0.89 -5.03 5.02
C SER A 20 1.41 -6.42 5.39
N ALA A 21 1.37 -7.35 4.42
CA ALA A 21 2.00 -8.67 4.54
C ALA A 21 3.53 -8.63 4.36
N LYS A 22 4.15 -7.44 4.27
CA LYS A 22 5.58 -7.25 4.03
C LYS A 22 6.44 -7.59 5.24
N GLU A 23 5.97 -7.23 6.44
CA GLU A 23 6.71 -7.41 7.69
C GLU A 23 6.01 -8.42 8.58
N SER A 24 6.78 -9.29 9.24
CA SER A 24 6.27 -10.28 10.18
C SER A 24 5.77 -9.61 11.46
N CYS A 25 4.81 -10.23 12.13
CA CYS A 25 4.26 -9.81 13.43
C CYS A 25 3.53 -8.45 13.48
N GLN A 26 3.33 -7.78 12.35
CA GLN A 26 2.57 -6.52 12.28
C GLN A 26 1.11 -6.70 11.85
N ARG A 27 0.64 -7.94 11.79
CA ARG A 27 -0.67 -8.33 11.28
C ARG A 27 -1.50 -8.98 12.39
N PRO A 28 -2.25 -8.19 13.18
CA PRO A 28 -2.99 -8.72 14.34
C PRO A 28 -4.02 -9.77 13.95
N VAL A 29 -4.73 -9.57 12.82
CA VAL A 29 -5.75 -10.53 12.33
C VAL A 29 -5.10 -11.83 11.87
N PHE A 30 -3.97 -11.75 11.20
CA PHE A 30 -3.19 -12.93 10.79
C PHE A 30 -2.61 -13.68 12.01
N SER A 31 -2.08 -12.96 12.99
CA SER A 31 -1.59 -13.57 14.23
C SER A 31 -2.70 -14.29 14.99
N GLN A 32 -3.90 -13.71 15.05
CA GLN A 32 -5.07 -14.36 15.64
C GLN A 32 -5.49 -15.59 14.83
N LEU A 33 -5.42 -15.55 13.48
CA LEU A 33 -5.68 -16.70 12.62
C LEU A 33 -4.73 -17.87 12.96
N LEU A 34 -3.43 -17.60 13.07
CA LEU A 34 -2.45 -18.63 13.46
C LEU A 34 -2.73 -19.22 14.84
N ALA A 35 -3.15 -18.39 15.81
CA ALA A 35 -3.52 -18.84 17.15
C ALA A 35 -4.75 -19.76 17.12
N ASP A 36 -5.77 -19.41 16.34
CA ASP A 36 -6.99 -20.21 16.19
C ASP A 36 -6.74 -21.55 15.48
N ILE A 37 -5.81 -21.59 14.51
CA ILE A 37 -5.38 -22.84 13.89
C ILE A 37 -4.60 -23.69 14.89
N ARG A 38 -3.69 -23.11 15.70
CA ARG A 38 -2.99 -23.82 16.76
C ARG A 38 -3.94 -24.45 17.78
N ALA A 39 -5.03 -23.74 18.08
CA ALA A 39 -6.07 -24.20 18.98
C ALA A 39 -7.06 -25.21 18.35
N GLY A 40 -6.89 -25.60 17.09
CA GLY A 40 -7.77 -26.53 16.38
C GLY A 40 -9.17 -25.97 16.04
N LYS A 41 -9.37 -24.66 16.11
CA LYS A 41 -10.65 -24.02 15.76
C LYS A 41 -10.86 -23.86 14.25
N ILE A 42 -9.76 -23.83 13.50
CA ILE A 42 -9.70 -23.62 12.04
C ILE A 42 -8.73 -24.64 11.48
N GLU A 43 -9.16 -25.37 10.46
CA GLU A 43 -8.40 -26.44 9.84
C GLU A 43 -7.99 -26.15 8.40
N GLY A 44 -8.54 -25.10 7.80
CA GLY A 44 -8.27 -24.71 6.42
C GLY A 44 -8.39 -23.22 6.20
N ILE A 45 -7.69 -22.73 5.18
CA ILE A 45 -7.69 -21.33 4.76
C ILE A 45 -8.15 -21.25 3.31
N VAL A 46 -9.01 -20.27 3.01
CA VAL A 46 -9.36 -19.88 1.63
C VAL A 46 -8.90 -18.45 1.39
N THR A 47 -8.11 -18.23 0.36
CA THR A 47 -7.64 -16.92 -0.04
C THR A 47 -7.64 -16.79 -1.56
N TRP A 48 -7.57 -15.56 -2.08
CA TRP A 48 -7.52 -15.35 -3.52
C TRP A 48 -6.23 -15.85 -4.16
N SER A 49 -5.10 -15.59 -3.52
CA SER A 49 -3.77 -15.97 -4.01
C SER A 49 -2.78 -16.08 -2.84
N PRO A 50 -1.67 -16.83 -2.98
CA PRO A 50 -0.67 -17.02 -1.94
C PRO A 50 -0.07 -15.71 -1.42
N ASP A 51 0.12 -14.71 -2.29
CA ASP A 51 0.67 -13.39 -1.94
C ASP A 51 -0.23 -12.56 -1.02
N ARG A 52 -1.54 -12.90 -0.95
CA ARG A 52 -2.46 -12.30 0.02
C ARG A 52 -2.29 -12.89 1.40
N LEU A 53 -1.87 -14.15 1.45
CA LEU A 53 -1.66 -14.85 2.71
C LEU A 53 -0.33 -14.44 3.35
N SER A 54 0.76 -14.53 2.60
CA SER A 54 2.09 -14.14 3.08
C SER A 54 2.99 -13.57 1.98
N ARG A 55 3.82 -12.59 2.35
CA ARG A 55 4.90 -12.02 1.53
C ARG A 55 6.22 -11.97 2.29
N ASN A 56 6.28 -12.58 3.44
CA ASN A 56 7.50 -12.67 4.25
C ASN A 56 7.76 -14.11 4.68
N ALA A 57 9.01 -14.42 4.92
CA ALA A 57 9.44 -15.79 5.26
C ALA A 57 8.92 -16.24 6.64
N GLY A 58 8.73 -15.33 7.59
CA GLY A 58 8.28 -15.67 8.94
C GLY A 58 6.84 -16.14 8.98
N ASP A 59 5.93 -15.38 8.35
CA ASP A 59 4.52 -15.76 8.26
C ASP A 59 4.34 -17.06 7.46
N LEU A 60 5.10 -17.21 6.36
CA LEU A 60 5.07 -18.42 5.55
C LEU A 60 5.58 -19.63 6.33
N GLY A 61 6.71 -19.49 7.04
CA GLY A 61 7.25 -20.55 7.89
C GLY A 61 6.25 -21.01 8.94
N SER A 62 5.54 -20.06 9.57
CA SER A 62 4.48 -20.37 10.54
C SER A 62 3.32 -21.19 9.95
N LEU A 63 2.95 -20.94 8.70
CA LEU A 63 1.92 -21.71 8.00
C LEU A 63 2.40 -23.12 7.66
N VAL A 64 3.60 -23.23 7.12
CA VAL A 64 4.21 -24.53 6.78
C VAL A 64 4.38 -25.39 8.06
N ASP A 65 4.84 -24.80 9.16
CA ASP A 65 4.97 -25.47 10.43
C ASP A 65 3.61 -26.00 10.95
N LEU A 66 2.54 -25.24 10.81
CA LEU A 66 1.18 -25.70 11.16
C LEU A 66 0.67 -26.80 10.24
N MET A 67 1.08 -26.82 8.96
CA MET A 67 0.80 -27.93 8.06
C MET A 67 1.58 -29.18 8.48
N ASP A 68 2.86 -29.05 8.83
CA ASP A 68 3.71 -30.16 9.32
C ASP A 68 3.19 -30.77 10.61
N GLN A 69 2.64 -29.94 11.50
CA GLN A 69 1.98 -30.39 12.74
C GLN A 69 0.59 -31.03 12.50
N GLY A 70 0.10 -31.05 11.26
CA GLY A 70 -1.24 -31.56 10.93
C GLY A 70 -2.40 -30.71 11.46
N LYS A 71 -2.13 -29.47 11.88
CA LYS A 71 -3.17 -28.53 12.38
C LYS A 71 -3.84 -27.72 11.27
N LEU A 72 -3.11 -27.49 10.18
CA LEU A 72 -3.61 -26.86 8.96
C LEU A 72 -3.63 -27.87 7.84
N TYR A 73 -4.81 -28.39 7.50
CA TYR A 73 -4.94 -29.45 6.50
C TYR A 73 -4.82 -28.96 5.08
N GLN A 74 -5.29 -27.75 4.78
CA GLN A 74 -5.28 -27.22 3.42
C GLN A 74 -5.29 -25.70 3.37
N ILE A 75 -4.61 -25.17 2.34
CA ILE A 75 -4.71 -23.79 1.91
C ILE A 75 -5.25 -23.77 0.49
N ARG A 76 -6.39 -23.11 0.27
CA ARG A 76 -7.02 -22.99 -1.04
C ARG A 76 -6.84 -21.60 -1.60
N VAL A 77 -6.45 -21.56 -2.84
CA VAL A 77 -6.43 -20.35 -3.67
C VAL A 77 -7.26 -20.57 -4.93
N TYR A 78 -7.45 -19.53 -5.71
CA TYR A 78 -8.15 -19.67 -6.97
C TYR A 78 -7.42 -20.67 -7.89
N GLY A 79 -8.10 -21.75 -8.26
CA GLY A 79 -7.60 -22.77 -9.17
C GLY A 79 -6.61 -23.79 -8.57
N GLN A 80 -6.24 -23.68 -7.28
CA GLN A 80 -5.26 -24.58 -6.66
C GLN A 80 -5.52 -24.81 -5.17
N THR A 81 -5.16 -26.02 -4.71
CA THR A 81 -5.19 -26.39 -3.29
C THR A 81 -3.81 -26.87 -2.88
N PHE A 82 -3.32 -26.39 -1.75
CA PHE A 82 -2.08 -26.84 -1.11
C PHE A 82 -2.44 -27.69 0.10
N THR A 83 -1.93 -28.89 0.14
CA THR A 83 -2.08 -29.87 1.23
C THR A 83 -0.78 -30.04 1.98
N ASN A 84 -0.76 -30.91 3.01
CA ASN A 84 0.47 -31.24 3.74
C ASN A 84 1.42 -32.17 2.95
N SER A 85 1.32 -32.20 1.62
CA SER A 85 2.31 -32.91 0.80
C SER A 85 3.62 -32.11 0.68
N PRO A 86 4.79 -32.76 0.62
CA PRO A 86 6.07 -32.06 0.42
C PRO A 86 6.08 -31.19 -0.84
N ASN A 87 5.47 -31.66 -1.92
CA ASN A 87 5.40 -30.95 -3.19
C ASN A 87 4.55 -29.67 -3.09
N ASP A 88 3.38 -29.74 -2.43
CA ASP A 88 2.50 -28.59 -2.27
C ASP A 88 3.13 -27.52 -1.37
N LYS A 89 3.78 -27.94 -0.27
CA LYS A 89 4.52 -27.03 0.60
C LYS A 89 5.66 -26.33 -0.13
N PHE A 90 6.43 -27.09 -0.92
CA PHE A 90 7.50 -26.53 -1.74
C PHE A 90 6.97 -25.53 -2.76
N LEU A 91 5.88 -25.86 -3.47
CA LEU A 91 5.25 -24.97 -4.43
C LEU A 91 4.70 -23.70 -3.76
N LEU A 92 4.06 -23.83 -2.60
CA LEU A 92 3.58 -22.69 -1.82
C LEU A 92 4.74 -21.75 -1.43
N MET A 93 5.87 -22.31 -0.98
CA MET A 93 7.08 -21.54 -0.64
C MET A 93 7.64 -20.79 -1.85
N ILE A 94 7.69 -21.44 -3.03
CA ILE A 94 8.13 -20.80 -4.28
C ILE A 94 7.22 -19.62 -4.63
N LEU A 95 5.91 -19.83 -4.66
CA LEU A 95 4.94 -18.79 -5.04
C LEU A 95 4.97 -17.58 -4.11
N CYS A 96 5.08 -17.82 -2.80
CA CYS A 96 5.21 -16.72 -1.82
C CYS A 96 6.56 -16.00 -1.95
N SER A 97 7.64 -16.73 -2.20
CA SER A 97 8.98 -16.14 -2.40
C SER A 97 9.05 -15.33 -3.68
N GLN A 98 8.44 -15.79 -4.76
CA GLN A 98 8.32 -15.06 -6.02
C GLN A 98 7.53 -13.76 -5.82
N ALA A 99 6.41 -13.81 -5.10
CA ALA A 99 5.62 -12.63 -4.80
C ALA A 99 6.41 -11.57 -3.99
N LYS A 100 7.25 -12.01 -3.05
CA LYS A 100 8.18 -11.13 -2.34
C LYS A 100 9.19 -10.50 -3.28
N LEU A 101 9.87 -11.31 -4.10
CA LEU A 101 10.87 -10.85 -5.07
C LEU A 101 10.29 -9.80 -6.02
N GLU A 102 9.10 -10.04 -6.57
CA GLU A 102 8.41 -9.08 -7.44
C GLU A 102 8.14 -7.76 -6.73
N ASN A 103 7.70 -7.81 -5.47
CA ASN A 103 7.41 -6.61 -4.70
C ASN A 103 8.67 -5.80 -4.41
N ASP A 104 9.78 -6.47 -4.05
CA ASP A 104 11.07 -5.85 -3.80
C ASP A 104 11.63 -5.22 -5.11
N ASN A 105 11.55 -5.93 -6.23
CA ASN A 105 11.94 -5.43 -7.54
C ASN A 105 11.09 -4.23 -7.99
N LYS A 106 9.77 -4.22 -7.74
CA LYS A 106 8.91 -3.05 -7.99
C LYS A 106 9.41 -1.83 -7.22
N GLY A 107 9.77 -2.00 -5.94
CA GLY A 107 10.33 -0.91 -5.13
C GLY A 107 11.63 -0.35 -5.69
N ILE A 108 12.56 -1.21 -6.11
CA ILE A 108 13.82 -0.82 -6.75
C ILE A 108 13.57 -0.08 -8.06
N ASN A 109 12.71 -0.63 -8.92
CA ASN A 109 12.39 -0.05 -10.21
C ASN A 109 11.71 1.32 -10.09
N VAL A 110 10.80 1.50 -9.14
CA VAL A 110 10.16 2.80 -8.87
C VAL A 110 11.21 3.82 -8.43
N LYS A 111 12.09 3.46 -7.47
CA LYS A 111 13.19 4.36 -7.01
C LYS A 111 14.12 4.74 -8.18
N ARG A 112 14.50 3.77 -9.02
CA ARG A 112 15.34 4.01 -10.19
C ARG A 112 14.66 4.94 -11.19
N GLY A 113 13.38 4.71 -11.48
CA GLY A 113 12.58 5.56 -12.38
C GLY A 113 12.43 6.98 -11.87
N LEU A 114 12.19 7.17 -10.55
CA LEU A 114 12.11 8.51 -9.94
C LEU A 114 13.45 9.25 -10.01
N ARG A 115 14.57 8.56 -9.73
CA ARG A 115 15.91 9.14 -9.85
C ARG A 115 16.24 9.53 -11.29
N ALA A 116 15.97 8.65 -12.25
CA ALA A 116 16.18 8.95 -13.68
C ALA A 116 15.36 10.17 -14.10
N LYS A 117 14.10 10.26 -13.68
CA LYS A 117 13.23 11.40 -13.96
C LYS A 117 13.79 12.71 -13.36
N ALA A 118 14.25 12.67 -12.12
CA ALA A 118 14.90 13.82 -11.48
C ALA A 118 16.18 14.24 -12.19
N ALA A 119 17.00 13.28 -12.65
CA ALA A 119 18.22 13.54 -13.42
C ALA A 119 17.96 14.20 -14.77
N MET A 120 16.81 13.93 -15.39
CA MET A 120 16.34 14.61 -16.60
C MET A 120 15.76 16.02 -16.35
N GLY A 121 15.77 16.50 -15.09
CA GLY A 121 15.20 17.79 -14.71
C GLY A 121 13.69 17.81 -14.51
N TYR A 122 13.02 16.68 -14.56
CA TYR A 122 11.59 16.60 -14.31
C TYR A 122 11.28 16.39 -12.84
N GLN A 123 10.22 17.02 -12.33
CA GLN A 123 9.73 16.81 -10.97
C GLN A 123 9.18 15.37 -10.82
N PRO A 124 9.77 14.52 -9.98
CA PRO A 124 9.20 13.22 -9.68
C PRO A 124 8.03 13.34 -8.68
N GLY A 125 6.90 12.71 -9.00
CA GLY A 125 5.73 12.69 -8.12
C GLY A 125 4.73 13.83 -8.36
N PHE A 126 4.05 14.21 -7.28
CA PHE A 126 3.06 15.29 -7.32
C PHE A 126 3.75 16.65 -7.32
N THR A 127 3.24 17.55 -8.13
CA THR A 127 3.72 18.94 -8.15
C THR A 127 3.27 19.65 -6.86
N PRO A 128 4.15 20.40 -6.19
CA PRO A 128 3.79 21.18 -5.01
C PRO A 128 2.63 22.16 -5.28
N LEU A 129 1.98 22.60 -4.22
CA LEU A 129 0.98 23.66 -4.31
C LEU A 129 1.64 24.94 -4.84
N GLY A 130 0.96 25.68 -5.71
CA GLY A 130 1.52 26.83 -6.42
C GLY A 130 2.17 26.50 -7.74
N TYR A 131 2.23 25.22 -8.14
CA TYR A 131 2.73 24.79 -9.44
C TYR A 131 1.73 23.86 -10.12
N LEU A 132 1.74 23.85 -11.45
CA LEU A 132 0.92 22.99 -12.30
C LEU A 132 1.82 22.11 -13.17
N ASN A 133 1.33 20.93 -13.53
CA ASN A 133 1.97 20.09 -14.52
C ASN A 133 1.47 20.44 -15.91
N GLU A 134 2.36 20.63 -16.85
CA GLU A 134 2.02 20.73 -18.25
C GLU A 134 1.63 19.35 -18.80
N MET A 135 0.52 19.30 -19.50
CA MET A 135 0.05 18.10 -20.21
C MET A 135 0.62 18.10 -21.62
N THR A 136 1.87 17.67 -21.79
CA THR A 136 2.54 17.64 -23.10
C THR A 136 2.05 16.53 -24.02
N GLY A 137 1.15 15.66 -23.57
CA GLY A 137 0.71 14.48 -24.33
C GLY A 137 1.72 13.32 -24.34
N ILE A 138 2.98 13.56 -24.04
CA ILE A 138 4.03 12.53 -23.99
C ILE A 138 4.09 11.96 -22.59
N LYS A 139 3.87 10.65 -22.46
CA LYS A 139 3.90 9.97 -21.18
C LYS A 139 5.30 10.04 -20.56
N GLY A 140 5.40 10.67 -19.40
CA GLY A 140 6.67 10.80 -18.66
C GLY A 140 7.29 12.18 -18.73
N GLU A 141 6.99 12.99 -19.73
CA GLU A 141 7.47 14.36 -19.91
C GLU A 141 6.43 15.34 -19.37
N LYS A 142 6.56 15.69 -18.10
CA LYS A 142 5.70 16.71 -17.47
C LYS A 142 6.58 17.85 -17.00
N LYS A 143 6.53 18.96 -17.72
CA LYS A 143 7.13 20.21 -17.23
C LYS A 143 6.24 20.81 -16.15
N VAL A 144 6.86 21.51 -15.24
CA VAL A 144 6.20 22.19 -14.14
C VAL A 144 6.26 23.70 -14.39
N PHE A 145 5.13 24.36 -14.28
CA PHE A 145 5.02 25.82 -14.41
C PHE A 145 4.24 26.40 -13.22
N LEU A 146 4.38 27.71 -13.02
CA LEU A 146 3.69 28.40 -11.92
C LEU A 146 2.17 28.38 -12.14
N ASP A 147 1.43 28.08 -11.07
CA ASP A 147 -0.02 28.23 -11.03
C ASP A 147 -0.35 29.74 -10.95
N PRO A 148 -0.95 30.34 -11.98
CA PRO A 148 -1.17 31.80 -12.00
C PRO A 148 -2.07 32.29 -10.87
N ILE A 149 -2.92 31.43 -10.33
CA ILE A 149 -3.85 31.75 -9.26
C ILE A 149 -3.21 31.55 -7.89
N ARG A 150 -2.53 30.42 -7.69
CA ARG A 150 -2.05 29.98 -6.37
C ARG A 150 -0.60 30.40 -6.08
N ALA A 151 0.25 30.50 -7.09
CA ALA A 151 1.66 30.84 -6.88
C ALA A 151 1.86 32.20 -6.19
N PRO A 152 1.15 33.28 -6.57
CA PRO A 152 1.28 34.58 -5.90
C PRO A 152 0.92 34.48 -4.41
N ILE A 153 -0.15 33.77 -4.08
CA ILE A 153 -0.62 33.60 -2.69
C ILE A 153 0.41 32.81 -1.87
N ILE A 154 0.94 31.74 -2.43
CA ILE A 154 1.98 30.93 -1.78
C ILE A 154 3.25 31.76 -1.54
N LYS A 155 3.65 32.58 -2.52
CA LYS A 155 4.79 33.49 -2.38
C LYS A 155 4.57 34.47 -1.21
N GLU A 156 3.40 35.11 -1.15
CA GLU A 156 3.04 36.03 -0.07
C GLU A 156 3.03 35.34 1.31
N MET A 157 2.60 34.07 1.39
CA MET A 157 2.71 33.27 2.62
C MET A 157 4.15 33.09 3.07
N PHE A 158 5.09 32.79 2.16
CA PHE A 158 6.51 32.69 2.49
C PHE A 158 7.09 34.04 2.94
N GLU A 159 6.70 35.14 2.32
CA GLU A 159 7.12 36.49 2.71
C GLU A 159 6.60 36.88 4.10
N LEU A 160 5.36 36.52 4.43
CA LEU A 160 4.79 36.71 5.77
C LEU A 160 5.58 35.96 6.86
N VAL A 161 6.00 34.73 6.56
CA VAL A 161 6.85 33.98 7.50
C VAL A 161 8.22 34.61 7.62
N ALA A 162 8.86 34.93 6.51
CA ALA A 162 10.23 35.42 6.49
C ALA A 162 10.37 36.81 7.11
N SER A 163 9.44 37.74 6.82
CA SER A 163 9.51 39.14 7.23
C SER A 163 8.81 39.44 8.54
N HIS A 164 7.74 38.70 8.87
CA HIS A 164 6.88 39.00 10.02
C HIS A 164 6.82 37.84 11.04
N GLY A 165 7.55 36.74 10.82
CA GLY A 165 7.54 35.60 11.72
C GLY A 165 6.16 34.94 11.87
N ALA A 166 5.31 34.99 10.82
CA ALA A 166 3.96 34.49 10.89
C ALA A 166 3.93 32.98 11.20
N SER A 167 3.15 32.59 12.20
CA SER A 167 2.91 31.20 12.54
C SER A 167 1.92 30.53 11.59
N GLY A 168 1.91 29.17 11.53
CA GLY A 168 0.96 28.44 10.70
C GLY A 168 -0.51 28.80 10.98
N ARG A 169 -0.87 29.12 12.23
CA ARG A 169 -2.22 29.58 12.59
C ARG A 169 -2.54 30.97 12.04
N MET A 170 -1.56 31.87 12.03
CA MET A 170 -1.71 33.19 11.44
C MET A 170 -1.89 33.09 9.94
N LEU A 171 -1.08 32.27 9.27
CA LEU A 171 -1.23 32.00 7.84
C LEU A 171 -2.59 31.40 7.48
N LEU A 172 -3.10 30.49 8.30
CA LEU A 172 -4.41 29.89 8.06
C LEU A 172 -5.53 30.93 8.16
N ARG A 173 -5.48 31.80 9.18
CA ARG A 173 -6.45 32.92 9.30
C ARG A 173 -6.36 33.83 8.09
N TRP A 174 -5.14 34.25 7.73
CA TRP A 174 -4.92 35.10 6.58
C TRP A 174 -5.41 34.46 5.26
N LEU A 175 -5.26 33.14 5.08
CA LEU A 175 -5.81 32.40 3.93
C LEU A 175 -7.34 32.35 3.94
N ASN A 176 -7.95 32.16 5.09
CA ASN A 176 -9.41 32.13 5.23
C ASN A 176 -10.04 33.48 4.96
N ASP A 177 -9.33 34.58 5.30
CA ASP A 177 -9.76 35.95 4.97
C ASP A 177 -9.66 36.23 3.46
N LYS A 178 -8.77 35.54 2.74
CA LYS A 178 -8.72 35.49 1.27
C LYS A 178 -9.67 34.40 0.76
N GLN A 179 -10.96 34.74 0.61
CA GLN A 179 -12.11 33.86 0.39
C GLN A 179 -11.99 32.85 -0.78
N ASP A 180 -10.99 32.98 -1.68
CA ASP A 180 -10.89 32.19 -2.92
C ASP A 180 -9.76 31.16 -2.92
N PHE A 181 -9.02 30.97 -1.81
CA PHE A 181 -7.93 30.01 -1.80
C PHE A 181 -8.40 28.59 -1.52
N THR A 182 -8.37 27.75 -2.54
CA THR A 182 -8.63 26.32 -2.42
C THR A 182 -7.46 25.50 -2.97
N THR A 183 -7.30 24.28 -2.45
CA THR A 183 -6.40 23.29 -3.07
C THR A 183 -6.89 22.94 -4.47
N ARG A 184 -6.08 22.24 -5.27
CA ARG A 184 -6.49 21.79 -6.62
C ARG A 184 -7.73 20.89 -6.62
N SER A 185 -8.01 20.22 -5.51
CA SER A 185 -9.22 19.40 -5.33
C SER A 185 -10.41 20.17 -4.80
N GLY A 186 -10.34 21.52 -4.74
CA GLY A 186 -11.40 22.38 -4.22
C GLY A 186 -11.56 22.35 -2.70
N LYS A 187 -10.61 21.75 -1.95
CA LYS A 187 -10.66 21.68 -0.49
C LYS A 187 -9.98 22.90 0.14
N GLN A 188 -10.51 23.36 1.24
CA GLN A 188 -9.83 24.34 2.10
C GLN A 188 -8.64 23.70 2.80
N ILE A 189 -7.63 24.52 3.14
CA ILE A 189 -6.49 24.07 3.95
C ILE A 189 -6.90 24.10 5.42
N THR A 190 -6.63 23.02 6.13
CA THR A 190 -6.84 22.89 7.58
C THR A 190 -5.52 22.55 8.27
N LEU A 191 -5.35 22.95 9.53
CA LEU A 191 -4.28 22.46 10.37
C LEU A 191 -4.66 21.06 10.86
N SER A 192 -3.78 20.10 10.65
CA SER A 192 -3.89 18.74 11.21
C SER A 192 -3.26 18.70 12.60
#